data_223dc93a910e28e42779a93b5727a429
#
_entry.id   223dc93a910e28e42779a93b5727a429
#
_cell.length_a   1.000
_cell.length_b   1.000
_cell.length_c   1.000
_cell.angle_alpha   90.00
_cell.angle_beta   90.00
_cell.angle_gamma   90.00
#
_symmetry.space_group_name_H-M   'P 1'
#
loop_
_entity.id
_entity.type
_entity.pdbx_description
1 polymer ?
#
loop_
_entity_poly.entity_id
_entity_poly.type
_entity_poly.pdbx_seq_one_letter_code
_entity_poly.pdbx_strand_id
1 'polypeptide(L)'
;MVKIISDSTSDLSQDLLDRYNITLVPLIVRLGDQQYEDRVNITSEEIFRWSDSTKKAPTTACANVWTIQEVFQKYLETYDEIVAFSISGKMSATGSNMVEAAAGLGASDRIHVVDSQSLSTGIGLLVMEAAVMAQEGKSAKEIVAHVTSLIPLVRASFVVDTLTFLHRGGRCSGAAALMGSMLKLHPKIVVRDGQMLVDKKYRGSLARCIPAYTHDLHDDLLRARPERVFITHSGCDPEVVEQVRTYLTSLNYFDAVIETRAGGVISCHCGPGTLGVLFILKE
;
A
#
# COMPACT_ATOMS: atom_id res chain seq x y z
N MET A 1 -3.56 13.86 -22.76
CA MET A 1 -2.75 12.82 -22.06
C MET A 1 -3.07 12.84 -20.57
N VAL A 2 -3.15 11.66 -19.93
CA VAL A 2 -3.47 11.53 -18.52
C VAL A 2 -2.21 11.18 -17.72
N LYS A 3 -1.93 11.94 -16.65
CA LYS A 3 -0.85 11.64 -15.69
C LYS A 3 -1.40 10.82 -14.54
N ILE A 4 -0.69 9.75 -14.19
CA ILE A 4 -1.01 8.94 -13.01
C ILE A 4 -0.10 9.35 -11.86
N ILE A 5 -0.73 9.68 -10.72
CA ILE A 5 -0.08 10.07 -9.48
C ILE A 5 -0.61 9.16 -8.37
N SER A 6 0.24 8.76 -7.44
CA SER A 6 -0.16 8.06 -6.22
C SER A 6 0.49 8.69 -5.01
N ASP A 7 -0.07 8.51 -3.84
CA ASP A 7 0.70 8.76 -2.64
C ASP A 7 1.79 7.69 -2.43
N SER A 8 2.75 7.96 -1.55
CA SER A 8 3.92 7.10 -1.35
C SER A 8 3.58 5.72 -0.79
N THR A 9 2.37 5.56 -0.24
CA THR A 9 1.94 4.30 0.39
C THR A 9 1.51 3.22 -0.60
N SER A 10 1.59 3.47 -1.92
CA SER A 10 1.33 2.45 -2.96
C SER A 10 2.37 1.32 -3.00
N ASP A 11 3.52 1.53 -2.39
CA ASP A 11 4.64 0.57 -2.27
C ASP A 11 5.13 -0.04 -3.61
N LEU A 12 4.86 0.62 -4.73
CA LEU A 12 5.41 0.24 -6.03
C LEU A 12 6.93 0.44 -6.04
N SER A 13 7.67 -0.49 -6.64
CA SER A 13 9.12 -0.35 -6.80
C SER A 13 9.47 0.81 -7.74
N GLN A 14 10.71 1.33 -7.64
CA GLN A 14 11.16 2.42 -8.51
C GLN A 14 11.09 2.01 -9.99
N ASP A 15 11.44 0.78 -10.32
CA ASP A 15 11.36 0.25 -11.70
C ASP A 15 9.92 0.29 -12.25
N LEU A 16 8.92 -0.01 -11.41
CA LEU A 16 7.51 0.10 -11.82
C LEU A 16 7.08 1.55 -11.98
N LEU A 17 7.50 2.44 -11.07
CA LEU A 17 7.21 3.87 -11.16
C LEU A 17 7.78 4.46 -12.45
N ASP A 18 9.02 4.15 -12.77
CA ASP A 18 9.71 4.64 -13.97
C ASP A 18 9.10 4.06 -15.25
N ARG A 19 8.89 2.74 -15.28
CA ARG A 19 8.33 2.03 -16.44
C ARG A 19 6.94 2.54 -16.82
N TYR A 20 6.11 2.82 -15.84
CA TYR A 20 4.73 3.26 -16.04
C TYR A 20 4.54 4.76 -15.90
N ASN A 21 5.63 5.52 -15.76
CA ASN A 21 5.62 6.98 -15.59
C ASN A 21 4.65 7.42 -14.47
N ILE A 22 4.71 6.76 -13.32
CA ILE A 22 3.92 7.06 -12.13
C ILE A 22 4.71 8.01 -11.24
N THR A 23 4.07 9.04 -10.70
CA THR A 23 4.68 9.97 -9.75
C THR A 23 4.12 9.75 -8.35
N LEU A 24 4.98 9.85 -7.34
CA LEU A 24 4.56 9.77 -5.95
C LEU A 24 4.44 11.15 -5.31
N VAL A 25 3.42 11.30 -4.46
CA VAL A 25 3.31 12.35 -3.46
C VAL A 25 3.78 11.76 -2.12
N PRO A 26 4.89 12.24 -1.53
CA PRO A 26 5.41 11.68 -0.30
C PRO A 26 4.51 12.03 0.90
N LEU A 27 4.22 11.03 1.74
CA LEU A 27 3.71 11.23 3.07
C LEU A 27 4.88 11.50 4.04
N ILE A 28 4.55 11.90 5.26
CA ILE A 28 5.55 12.26 6.28
C ILE A 28 5.72 11.13 7.29
N VAL A 29 6.98 10.78 7.55
CA VAL A 29 7.41 9.95 8.67
C VAL A 29 8.06 10.85 9.72
N ARG A 30 7.71 10.63 11.01
CA ARG A 30 8.28 11.38 12.13
C ARG A 30 8.99 10.44 13.10
N LEU A 31 10.26 10.75 13.38
CA LEU A 31 11.10 10.06 14.34
C LEU A 31 11.48 11.03 15.48
N GLY A 32 10.66 11.05 16.53
CA GLY A 32 10.73 12.10 17.56
C GLY A 32 10.37 13.46 16.96
N ASP A 33 11.29 14.41 17.05
CA ASP A 33 11.10 15.79 16.55
C ASP A 33 11.53 15.95 15.07
N GLN A 34 12.12 14.93 14.46
CA GLN A 34 12.56 14.97 13.08
C GLN A 34 11.46 14.48 12.14
N GLN A 35 11.35 15.14 10.97
CA GLN A 35 10.41 14.79 9.92
C GLN A 35 11.17 14.37 8.65
N TYR A 36 10.62 13.36 7.98
CA TYR A 36 11.16 12.80 6.76
C TYR A 36 10.04 12.60 5.75
N GLU A 37 10.38 12.69 4.47
CA GLU A 37 9.50 12.34 3.36
C GLU A 37 9.65 10.87 3.02
N ASP A 38 8.53 10.15 3.09
CA ASP A 38 8.49 8.72 2.79
C ASP A 38 8.96 8.45 1.36
N ARG A 39 9.86 7.45 1.23
CA ARG A 39 10.48 7.03 -0.05
C ARG A 39 11.38 8.08 -0.71
N VAL A 40 11.66 9.20 -0.04
CA VAL A 40 12.59 10.23 -0.50
C VAL A 40 13.87 10.22 0.34
N ASN A 41 13.74 10.33 1.66
CA ASN A 41 14.90 10.52 2.54
C ASN A 41 14.83 9.70 3.84
N ILE A 42 14.05 8.63 3.85
CA ILE A 42 13.95 7.68 4.98
C ILE A 42 13.69 6.26 4.45
N THR A 43 14.32 5.27 5.06
CA THR A 43 14.11 3.85 4.77
C THR A 43 13.43 3.14 5.93
N SER A 44 12.79 2.00 5.66
CA SER A 44 12.16 1.17 6.69
C SER A 44 13.18 0.66 7.71
N GLU A 45 14.40 0.33 7.27
CA GLU A 45 15.49 -0.12 8.12
C GLU A 45 15.96 0.96 9.12
N GLU A 46 15.98 2.23 8.69
CA GLU A 46 16.31 3.36 9.57
C GLU A 46 15.23 3.58 10.61
N ILE A 47 13.95 3.47 10.22
CA ILE A 47 12.81 3.56 11.13
C ILE A 47 12.88 2.48 12.20
N PHE A 48 13.14 1.22 11.81
CA PHE A 48 13.23 0.12 12.75
C PHE A 48 14.41 0.27 13.70
N ARG A 49 15.60 0.62 13.21
CA ARG A 49 16.77 0.90 14.05
C ARG A 49 16.50 2.02 15.05
N TRP A 50 15.86 3.10 14.62
CA TRP A 50 15.50 4.19 15.51
C TRP A 50 14.51 3.74 16.59
N SER A 51 13.47 3.01 16.20
CA SER A 51 12.46 2.48 17.15
C SER A 51 13.09 1.53 18.17
N ASP A 52 14.00 0.66 17.72
CA ASP A 52 14.69 -0.29 18.58
C ASP A 52 15.65 0.39 19.56
N SER A 53 16.40 1.39 19.11
CA SER A 53 17.37 2.10 19.95
C SER A 53 16.70 3.02 20.97
N THR A 54 15.62 3.70 20.57
CA THR A 54 14.94 4.69 21.43
C THR A 54 13.77 4.10 22.23
N LYS A 55 13.28 2.93 21.84
CA LYS A 55 12.03 2.30 22.35
C LYS A 55 10.79 3.18 22.14
N LYS A 56 10.88 4.19 21.26
CA LYS A 56 9.76 5.06 20.90
C LYS A 56 9.06 4.55 19.63
N ALA A 57 7.79 4.94 19.46
CA ALA A 57 7.04 4.65 18.24
C ALA A 57 7.30 5.72 17.18
N PRO A 58 7.60 5.34 15.93
CA PRO A 58 7.51 6.27 14.82
C PRO A 58 6.06 6.69 14.62
N THR A 59 5.83 7.87 14.07
CA THR A 59 4.50 8.37 13.71
C THR A 59 4.49 8.83 12.27
N THR A 60 3.29 8.98 11.70
CA THR A 60 3.14 9.40 10.31
C THR A 60 2.15 10.56 10.21
N ALA A 61 2.27 11.34 9.14
CA ALA A 61 1.30 12.35 8.78
C ALA A 61 1.00 12.28 7.27
N CYS A 62 -0.20 12.74 6.89
CA CYS A 62 -0.58 12.88 5.49
C CYS A 62 0.29 13.93 4.79
N ALA A 63 0.37 13.86 3.46
CA ALA A 63 0.94 14.93 2.66
C ALA A 63 0.14 16.23 2.89
N ASN A 64 0.82 17.37 3.02
CA ASN A 64 0.14 18.64 3.15
C ASN A 64 -0.37 19.15 1.79
N VAL A 65 -1.40 20.00 1.83
CA VAL A 65 -2.07 20.51 0.63
C VAL A 65 -1.09 21.23 -0.30
N TRP A 66 -0.17 22.03 0.27
CA TRP A 66 0.79 22.80 -0.53
C TRP A 66 1.75 21.90 -1.33
N THR A 67 2.35 20.88 -0.70
CA THR A 67 3.20 19.90 -1.38
C THR A 67 2.45 19.18 -2.51
N ILE A 68 1.17 18.83 -2.26
CA ILE A 68 0.33 18.19 -3.28
C ILE A 68 0.08 19.16 -4.44
N GLN A 69 -0.20 20.44 -4.15
CA GLN A 69 -0.39 21.47 -5.18
C GLN A 69 0.84 21.65 -6.06
N GLU A 70 2.05 21.69 -5.50
CA GLU A 70 3.29 21.78 -6.27
C GLU A 70 3.43 20.61 -7.26
N VAL A 71 3.13 19.38 -6.80
CA VAL A 71 3.17 18.19 -7.66
C VAL A 71 2.10 18.29 -8.76
N PHE A 72 0.87 18.62 -8.43
CA PHE A 72 -0.21 18.72 -9.40
C PHE A 72 0.06 19.83 -10.43
N GLN A 73 0.44 21.01 -9.98
CA GLN A 73 0.73 22.14 -10.85
C GLN A 73 1.81 21.82 -11.88
N LYS A 74 2.92 21.20 -11.43
CA LYS A 74 4.01 20.74 -12.29
C LYS A 74 3.51 19.86 -13.44
N TYR A 75 2.62 18.91 -13.16
CA TYR A 75 2.15 17.97 -14.18
C TYR A 75 1.00 18.52 -15.03
N LEU A 76 0.21 19.48 -14.54
CA LEU A 76 -0.79 20.18 -15.35
C LEU A 76 -0.21 21.07 -16.44
N GLU A 77 1.10 21.37 -16.39
CA GLU A 77 1.81 22.09 -17.47
C GLU A 77 1.97 21.23 -18.73
N THR A 78 2.00 19.91 -18.61
CA THR A 78 2.32 18.97 -19.70
C THR A 78 1.25 17.92 -19.96
N TYR A 79 0.34 17.70 -19.01
CA TYR A 79 -0.76 16.74 -19.11
C TYR A 79 -2.11 17.45 -19.06
N ASP A 80 -3.07 16.95 -19.81
CA ASP A 80 -4.42 17.52 -19.85
C ASP A 80 -5.17 17.24 -18.54
N GLU A 81 -5.01 16.02 -18.00
CA GLU A 81 -5.70 15.54 -16.80
C GLU A 81 -4.75 14.72 -15.89
N ILE A 82 -5.11 14.66 -14.63
CA ILE A 82 -4.43 13.85 -13.61
C ILE A 82 -5.44 12.87 -13.00
N VAL A 83 -5.05 11.60 -12.84
CA VAL A 83 -5.73 10.65 -11.96
C VAL A 83 -4.81 10.37 -10.77
N ALA A 84 -5.23 10.78 -9.57
CA ALA A 84 -4.45 10.71 -8.34
C ALA A 84 -5.05 9.68 -7.37
N PHE A 85 -4.22 8.79 -6.86
CA PHE A 85 -4.63 7.72 -5.93
C PHE A 85 -4.14 8.01 -4.53
N SER A 86 -5.02 7.79 -3.55
CA SER A 86 -4.67 7.88 -2.13
C SER A 86 -4.89 6.56 -1.39
N ILE A 87 -4.14 6.38 -0.31
CA ILE A 87 -4.49 5.43 0.74
C ILE A 87 -5.92 5.67 1.23
N SER A 88 -6.59 4.63 1.71
CA SER A 88 -7.96 4.72 2.22
C SER A 88 -8.20 5.96 3.10
N GLY A 89 -9.26 6.69 2.80
CA GLY A 89 -9.72 7.84 3.59
C GLY A 89 -10.11 7.49 5.04
N LYS A 90 -10.31 6.20 5.35
CA LYS A 90 -10.50 5.73 6.73
C LYS A 90 -9.19 5.54 7.49
N MET A 91 -8.05 5.62 6.82
CA MET A 91 -6.71 5.46 7.41
C MET A 91 -5.91 6.77 7.44
N SER A 92 -6.15 7.66 6.47
CA SER A 92 -5.40 8.93 6.31
C SER A 92 -6.26 10.01 5.65
N ALA A 93 -5.98 11.27 5.96
CA ALA A 93 -6.60 12.42 5.30
C ALA A 93 -5.96 12.78 3.94
N THR A 94 -5.00 12.01 3.44
CA THR A 94 -4.27 12.33 2.20
C THR A 94 -5.20 12.54 1.01
N GLY A 95 -6.22 11.68 0.83
CA GLY A 95 -7.21 11.84 -0.25
C GLY A 95 -8.00 13.15 -0.15
N SER A 96 -8.43 13.54 1.06
CA SER A 96 -9.10 14.82 1.28
C SER A 96 -8.20 16.01 0.97
N ASN A 97 -6.91 15.93 1.36
CA ASN A 97 -5.92 16.95 1.04
C ASN A 97 -5.64 17.03 -0.48
N MET A 98 -5.69 15.92 -1.21
CA MET A 98 -5.60 15.91 -2.67
C MET A 98 -6.79 16.62 -3.32
N VAL A 99 -8.00 16.39 -2.82
CA VAL A 99 -9.21 17.08 -3.30
C VAL A 99 -9.12 18.60 -3.01
N GLU A 100 -8.69 18.98 -1.80
CA GLU A 100 -8.49 20.37 -1.42
C GLU A 100 -7.41 21.04 -2.30
N ALA A 101 -6.31 20.32 -2.57
CA ALA A 101 -5.24 20.82 -3.45
C ALA A 101 -5.75 21.09 -4.87
N ALA A 102 -6.53 20.18 -5.45
CA ALA A 102 -7.14 20.34 -6.76
C ALA A 102 -8.07 21.56 -6.81
N ALA A 103 -8.92 21.73 -5.79
CA ALA A 103 -9.80 22.88 -5.66
C ALA A 103 -9.03 24.21 -5.53
N GLY A 104 -7.97 24.22 -4.72
CA GLY A 104 -7.12 25.40 -4.52
C GLY A 104 -6.36 25.84 -5.80
N LEU A 105 -6.12 24.92 -6.73
CA LEU A 105 -5.57 25.20 -8.05
C LEU A 105 -6.64 25.60 -9.10
N GLY A 106 -7.93 25.55 -8.75
CA GLY A 106 -9.02 25.76 -9.70
C GLY A 106 -9.08 24.68 -10.79
N ALA A 107 -8.58 23.47 -10.52
CA ALA A 107 -8.39 22.39 -11.48
C ALA A 107 -9.19 21.12 -11.14
N SER A 108 -10.29 21.25 -10.40
CA SER A 108 -11.13 20.11 -9.97
C SER A 108 -11.79 19.36 -11.14
N ASP A 109 -11.87 19.97 -12.30
CA ASP A 109 -12.35 19.36 -13.55
C ASP A 109 -11.27 18.57 -14.30
N ARG A 110 -9.99 18.79 -13.96
CA ARG A 110 -8.81 18.16 -14.57
C ARG A 110 -8.10 17.17 -13.63
N ILE A 111 -8.40 17.18 -12.34
CA ILE A 111 -7.76 16.32 -11.33
C ILE A 111 -8.81 15.43 -10.70
N HIS A 112 -8.68 14.14 -10.93
CA HIS A 112 -9.60 13.11 -10.45
C HIS A 112 -8.93 12.33 -9.31
N VAL A 113 -9.42 12.49 -8.09
CA VAL A 113 -8.88 11.82 -6.90
C VAL A 113 -9.66 10.52 -6.65
N VAL A 114 -8.94 9.42 -6.56
CA VAL A 114 -9.49 8.08 -6.29
C VAL A 114 -9.06 7.64 -4.89
N ASP A 115 -10.02 7.50 -3.97
CA ASP A 115 -9.80 6.78 -2.71
C ASP A 115 -9.72 5.28 -3.01
N SER A 116 -8.54 4.69 -2.86
CA SER A 116 -8.32 3.27 -3.14
C SER A 116 -9.07 2.33 -2.21
N GLN A 117 -9.55 2.81 -1.07
CA GLN A 117 -10.05 2.00 0.04
C GLN A 117 -9.09 0.87 0.45
N SER A 118 -7.82 1.05 0.18
CA SER A 118 -6.77 0.06 0.41
C SER A 118 -5.51 0.73 0.96
N LEU A 119 -4.44 -0.05 1.08
CA LEU A 119 -3.10 0.37 1.47
C LEU A 119 -2.05 -0.43 0.68
N SER A 120 -0.80 0.02 0.69
CA SER A 120 0.34 -0.70 0.13
C SER A 120 0.10 -1.05 -1.35
N THR A 121 0.59 -2.19 -1.81
CA THR A 121 0.36 -2.61 -3.20
C THR A 121 -1.10 -2.94 -3.53
N GLY A 122 -2.03 -2.89 -2.57
CA GLY A 122 -3.46 -2.82 -2.88
C GLY A 122 -3.85 -1.52 -3.59
N ILE A 123 -3.19 -0.40 -3.26
CA ILE A 123 -3.24 0.83 -4.05
C ILE A 123 -2.46 0.62 -5.35
N GLY A 124 -1.25 0.03 -5.24
CA GLY A 124 -0.36 -0.22 -6.37
C GLY A 124 -1.03 -0.99 -7.51
N LEU A 125 -1.89 -1.97 -7.19
CA LEU A 125 -2.68 -2.72 -8.17
C LEU A 125 -3.59 -1.79 -9.00
N LEU A 126 -4.34 -0.90 -8.34
CA LEU A 126 -5.23 0.06 -9.02
C LEU A 126 -4.43 1.09 -9.82
N VAL A 127 -3.32 1.57 -9.26
CA VAL A 127 -2.41 2.51 -9.92
C VAL A 127 -1.82 1.92 -11.20
N MET A 128 -1.43 0.65 -11.19
CA MET A 128 -0.91 -0.03 -12.38
C MET A 128 -1.99 -0.23 -13.45
N GLU A 129 -3.23 -0.58 -13.07
CA GLU A 129 -4.36 -0.64 -14.02
C GLU A 129 -4.55 0.72 -14.70
N ALA A 130 -4.61 1.79 -13.90
CA ALA A 130 -4.74 3.15 -14.42
C ALA A 130 -3.58 3.54 -15.35
N ALA A 131 -2.36 3.18 -14.99
CA ALA A 131 -1.17 3.54 -15.77
C ALA A 131 -1.11 2.81 -17.12
N VAL A 132 -1.50 1.54 -17.17
CA VAL A 132 -1.64 0.78 -18.43
C VAL A 132 -2.68 1.46 -19.32
N MET A 133 -3.86 1.77 -18.80
CA MET A 133 -4.91 2.45 -19.55
C MET A 133 -4.49 3.84 -20.06
N ALA A 134 -3.73 4.59 -19.23
CA ALA A 134 -3.21 5.90 -19.64
C ALA A 134 -2.19 5.77 -20.80
N GLN A 135 -1.34 4.73 -20.79
CA GLN A 135 -0.43 4.42 -21.89
C GLN A 135 -1.17 3.99 -23.17
N GLU A 136 -2.34 3.37 -23.03
CA GLU A 136 -3.24 3.03 -24.14
C GLU A 136 -4.04 4.24 -24.67
N GLY A 137 -3.87 5.41 -24.07
CA GLY A 137 -4.53 6.65 -24.49
C GLY A 137 -5.98 6.79 -24.02
N LYS A 138 -6.39 6.04 -22.99
CA LYS A 138 -7.73 6.19 -22.40
C LYS A 138 -7.88 7.52 -21.68
N SER A 139 -9.10 8.06 -21.66
CA SER A 139 -9.45 9.28 -20.94
C SER A 139 -9.44 9.06 -19.43
N ALA A 140 -9.26 10.12 -18.66
CA ALA A 140 -9.33 10.05 -17.19
C ALA A 140 -10.68 9.50 -16.71
N LYS A 141 -11.77 9.83 -17.38
CA LYS A 141 -13.11 9.31 -17.07
C LYS A 141 -13.20 7.79 -17.21
N GLU A 142 -12.65 7.22 -18.30
CA GLU A 142 -12.63 5.76 -18.51
C GLU A 142 -11.75 5.08 -17.46
N ILE A 143 -10.58 5.66 -17.17
CA ILE A 143 -9.65 5.15 -16.15
C ILE A 143 -10.31 5.13 -14.78
N VAL A 144 -10.90 6.26 -14.36
CA VAL A 144 -11.57 6.37 -13.05
C VAL A 144 -12.73 5.39 -12.94
N ALA A 145 -13.56 5.26 -13.98
CA ALA A 145 -14.67 4.32 -13.99
C ALA A 145 -14.19 2.88 -13.83
N HIS A 146 -13.14 2.49 -14.57
CA HIS A 146 -12.56 1.16 -14.51
C HIS A 146 -11.95 0.86 -13.12
N VAL A 147 -11.05 1.70 -12.63
CA VAL A 147 -10.39 1.44 -11.34
C VAL A 147 -11.36 1.47 -10.16
N THR A 148 -12.42 2.30 -10.24
CA THR A 148 -13.47 2.34 -9.22
C THR A 148 -14.23 1.01 -9.17
N SER A 149 -14.50 0.36 -10.30
CA SER A 149 -15.16 -0.96 -10.33
C SER A 149 -14.27 -2.05 -9.73
N LEU A 150 -12.95 -1.89 -9.77
CA LEU A 150 -11.99 -2.84 -9.21
C LEU A 150 -11.78 -2.71 -7.70
N ILE A 151 -12.06 -1.55 -7.08
CA ILE A 151 -11.84 -1.32 -5.65
C ILE A 151 -12.43 -2.45 -4.77
N PRO A 152 -13.70 -2.88 -4.93
CA PRO A 152 -14.27 -3.94 -4.11
C PRO A 152 -13.67 -5.33 -4.38
N LEU A 153 -12.94 -5.50 -5.48
CA LEU A 153 -12.29 -6.74 -5.88
C LEU A 153 -10.84 -6.84 -5.39
N VAL A 154 -10.23 -5.75 -4.92
CA VAL A 154 -8.89 -5.78 -4.34
C VAL A 154 -8.89 -6.64 -3.09
N ARG A 155 -7.94 -7.56 -3.02
CA ARG A 155 -7.65 -8.39 -1.84
C ARG A 155 -6.29 -7.98 -1.30
N ALA A 156 -6.31 -7.26 -0.18
CA ALA A 156 -5.12 -6.85 0.55
C ALA A 156 -5.15 -7.52 1.92
N SER A 157 -4.19 -8.40 2.17
CA SER A 157 -4.01 -9.02 3.47
C SER A 157 -2.53 -9.25 3.75
N PHE A 158 -2.17 -9.33 5.02
CA PHE A 158 -0.79 -9.52 5.46
C PHE A 158 -0.71 -10.13 6.85
N VAL A 159 0.41 -10.77 7.16
CA VAL A 159 0.72 -11.29 8.49
C VAL A 159 1.77 -10.38 9.13
N VAL A 160 1.55 -9.99 10.37
CA VAL A 160 2.49 -9.17 11.15
C VAL A 160 3.18 -10.03 12.23
N ASP A 161 4.42 -9.69 12.56
CA ASP A 161 5.13 -10.32 13.66
C ASP A 161 4.49 -9.98 15.01
N THR A 162 4.11 -8.73 15.19
CA THR A 162 3.50 -8.21 16.42
C THR A 162 2.46 -7.16 16.13
N LEU A 163 1.42 -7.06 16.97
CA LEU A 163 0.42 -5.98 16.89
C LEU A 163 0.91 -4.63 17.46
N THR A 164 2.11 -4.58 18.02
CA THR A 164 2.61 -3.39 18.72
C THR A 164 2.59 -2.14 17.84
N PHE A 165 3.06 -2.26 16.60
CA PHE A 165 3.09 -1.14 15.64
C PHE A 165 1.68 -0.74 15.21
N LEU A 166 0.82 -1.70 14.86
CA LEU A 166 -0.58 -1.44 14.48
C LEU A 166 -1.39 -0.82 15.62
N HIS A 167 -1.18 -1.28 16.85
CA HIS A 167 -1.84 -0.73 18.03
C HIS A 167 -1.42 0.73 18.28
N ARG A 168 -0.11 1.00 18.28
CA ARG A 168 0.44 2.36 18.45
C ARG A 168 0.01 3.29 17.31
N GLY A 169 -0.08 2.76 16.11
CA GLY A 169 -0.55 3.50 14.92
C GLY A 169 -2.05 3.83 14.96
N GLY A 170 -2.86 3.07 15.70
CA GLY A 170 -4.30 3.32 15.86
C GLY A 170 -5.15 3.12 14.58
N ARG A 171 -4.63 2.47 13.53
CA ARG A 171 -5.32 2.27 12.24
C ARG A 171 -5.90 0.87 12.04
N CYS A 172 -5.73 -0.03 13.02
CA CYS A 172 -6.28 -1.38 12.97
C CYS A 172 -7.27 -1.60 14.12
N SER A 173 -8.55 -1.75 13.80
CA SER A 173 -9.56 -2.05 14.82
C SER A 173 -9.36 -3.46 15.37
N GLY A 174 -9.52 -3.61 16.68
CA GLY A 174 -9.30 -4.87 17.39
C GLY A 174 -7.85 -5.16 17.78
N ALA A 175 -6.84 -4.43 17.28
CA ALA A 175 -5.45 -4.63 17.68
C ALA A 175 -5.24 -4.47 19.19
N ALA A 176 -5.84 -3.44 19.79
CA ALA A 176 -5.73 -3.15 21.22
C ALA A 176 -6.27 -4.32 22.11
N ALA A 177 -7.39 -4.90 21.75
CA ALA A 177 -8.01 -5.97 22.51
C ALA A 177 -7.19 -7.27 22.54
N LEU A 178 -6.24 -7.42 21.63
CA LEU A 178 -5.43 -8.63 21.47
C LEU A 178 -4.03 -8.54 22.07
N MET A 179 -3.56 -7.35 22.45
CA MET A 179 -2.19 -7.11 22.92
C MET A 179 -1.78 -7.99 24.12
N GLY A 180 -2.71 -8.34 25.02
CA GLY A 180 -2.40 -9.11 26.23
C GLY A 180 -2.25 -10.63 26.03
N SER A 181 -2.62 -11.19 24.87
CA SER A 181 -2.73 -12.64 24.64
C SER A 181 -1.78 -13.21 23.58
N MET A 182 -0.78 -12.44 23.13
CA MET A 182 -0.08 -12.63 21.85
C MET A 182 1.24 -13.40 21.90
N LEU A 183 1.48 -14.24 22.91
CA LEU A 183 2.71 -15.02 22.93
C LEU A 183 2.76 -16.02 21.75
N LYS A 184 3.70 -15.80 20.80
CA LYS A 184 3.88 -16.61 19.57
C LYS A 184 2.64 -16.69 18.66
N LEU A 185 1.81 -15.63 18.65
CA LEU A 185 0.70 -15.50 17.72
C LEU A 185 1.00 -14.41 16.69
N HIS A 186 0.84 -14.74 15.42
CA HIS A 186 1.01 -13.84 14.28
C HIS A 186 -0.36 -13.61 13.60
N PRO A 187 -0.97 -12.44 13.78
CA PRO A 187 -2.28 -12.18 13.21
C PRO A 187 -2.19 -11.88 11.71
N LYS A 188 -3.16 -12.44 10.97
CA LYS A 188 -3.51 -11.99 9.64
C LYS A 188 -4.39 -10.76 9.76
N ILE A 189 -3.99 -9.70 9.10
CA ILE A 189 -4.76 -8.49 8.91
C ILE A 189 -5.34 -8.52 7.50
N VAL A 190 -6.59 -8.13 7.37
CA VAL A 190 -7.27 -7.93 6.08
C VAL A 190 -7.70 -6.49 5.95
N VAL A 191 -7.69 -5.97 4.73
CA VAL A 191 -8.33 -4.70 4.41
C VAL A 191 -9.72 -4.98 3.86
N ARG A 192 -10.72 -4.45 4.52
CA ARG A 192 -12.12 -4.58 4.13
C ARG A 192 -12.84 -3.24 4.33
N ASP A 193 -13.53 -2.79 3.30
CA ASP A 193 -14.24 -1.51 3.30
C ASP A 193 -13.36 -0.35 3.76
N GLY A 194 -12.12 -0.32 3.30
CA GLY A 194 -11.14 0.73 3.61
C GLY A 194 -10.55 0.67 5.02
N GLN A 195 -10.75 -0.39 5.80
CA GLN A 195 -10.26 -0.53 7.18
C GLN A 195 -9.41 -1.78 7.36
N MET A 196 -8.42 -1.71 8.24
CA MET A 196 -7.65 -2.86 8.69
C MET A 196 -8.39 -3.59 9.82
N LEU A 197 -8.61 -4.89 9.63
CA LEU A 197 -9.29 -5.76 10.59
C LEU A 197 -8.42 -6.99 10.88
N VAL A 198 -8.40 -7.43 12.14
CA VAL A 198 -7.80 -8.73 12.49
C VAL A 198 -8.75 -9.84 12.05
N ASP A 199 -8.26 -10.75 11.21
CA ASP A 199 -9.04 -11.86 10.63
C ASP A 199 -8.70 -13.19 11.31
N LYS A 200 -7.53 -13.75 11.03
CA LYS A 200 -7.06 -15.05 11.53
C LYS A 200 -5.78 -14.87 12.35
N LYS A 201 -5.49 -15.84 13.23
CA LYS A 201 -4.25 -15.88 14.01
C LYS A 201 -3.51 -17.16 13.71
N TYR A 202 -2.22 -17.03 13.40
CA TYR A 202 -1.32 -18.17 13.22
C TYR A 202 -0.45 -18.33 14.47
N ARG A 203 -0.10 -19.56 14.81
CA ARG A 203 0.73 -19.86 15.97
C ARG A 203 2.03 -20.55 15.53
N GLY A 204 3.15 -20.05 16.04
CA GLY A 204 4.46 -20.64 15.77
C GLY A 204 5.51 -19.58 15.51
N SER A 205 6.53 -19.90 14.71
CA SER A 205 7.48 -18.90 14.19
C SER A 205 6.89 -18.20 12.99
N LEU A 206 7.29 -16.95 12.76
CA LEU A 206 6.87 -16.16 11.60
C LEU A 206 7.20 -16.88 10.28
N ALA A 207 8.36 -17.55 10.22
CA ALA A 207 8.80 -18.34 9.07
C ALA A 207 7.86 -19.53 8.72
N ARG A 208 7.06 -20.01 9.68
CA ARG A 208 6.02 -21.03 9.44
C ARG A 208 4.66 -20.41 9.16
N CYS A 209 4.39 -19.28 9.82
CA CYS A 209 3.08 -18.64 9.75
C CYS A 209 2.83 -17.98 8.37
N ILE A 210 3.84 -17.36 7.78
CA ILE A 210 3.73 -16.69 6.48
C ILE A 210 3.41 -17.69 5.34
N PRO A 211 4.16 -18.79 5.16
CA PRO A 211 3.77 -19.82 4.18
C PRO A 211 2.36 -20.38 4.41
N ALA A 212 2.01 -20.69 5.67
CA ALA A 212 0.66 -21.18 5.99
C ALA A 212 -0.43 -20.16 5.62
N TYR A 213 -0.19 -18.88 5.89
CA TYR A 213 -1.07 -17.79 5.47
C TYR A 213 -1.22 -17.75 3.94
N THR A 214 -0.11 -17.87 3.19
CA THR A 214 -0.15 -17.85 1.72
C THR A 214 -0.94 -19.05 1.17
N HIS A 215 -0.77 -20.22 1.75
CA HIS A 215 -1.57 -21.41 1.39
C HIS A 215 -3.07 -21.23 1.68
N ASP A 216 -3.43 -20.54 2.77
CA ASP A 216 -4.84 -20.23 3.09
C ASP A 216 -5.51 -19.30 2.06
N LEU A 217 -4.74 -18.62 1.22
CA LEU A 217 -5.27 -17.79 0.14
C LEU A 217 -5.52 -18.56 -1.18
N HIS A 218 -5.23 -19.88 -1.21
CA HIS A 218 -5.23 -20.69 -2.44
C HIS A 218 -6.48 -20.49 -3.31
N ASP A 219 -7.66 -20.64 -2.73
CA ASP A 219 -8.93 -20.57 -3.47
C ASP A 219 -9.19 -19.16 -4.03
N ASP A 220 -8.83 -18.11 -3.28
CA ASP A 220 -8.94 -16.73 -3.74
C ASP A 220 -7.90 -16.41 -4.83
N LEU A 221 -6.67 -16.96 -4.70
CA LEU A 221 -5.62 -16.78 -5.70
C LEU A 221 -6.01 -17.38 -7.06
N LEU A 222 -6.67 -18.55 -7.09
CA LEU A 222 -7.17 -19.16 -8.34
C LEU A 222 -8.36 -18.40 -8.94
N ARG A 223 -9.01 -17.54 -8.18
CA ARG A 223 -10.07 -16.64 -8.63
C ARG A 223 -9.57 -15.24 -8.95
N ALA A 224 -8.28 -14.97 -8.73
CA ALA A 224 -7.67 -13.69 -9.02
C ALA A 224 -7.57 -13.43 -10.53
N ARG A 225 -7.43 -12.17 -10.90
CA ARG A 225 -7.00 -11.78 -12.25
C ARG A 225 -5.56 -12.25 -12.45
N PRO A 226 -5.23 -12.87 -13.59
CA PRO A 226 -3.94 -13.54 -13.78
C PRO A 226 -2.77 -12.59 -14.04
N GLU A 227 -3.00 -11.34 -14.38
CA GLU A 227 -1.97 -10.43 -14.87
C GLU A 227 -0.86 -10.20 -13.82
N ARG A 228 -1.21 -10.15 -12.52
CA ARG A 228 -0.20 -9.96 -11.47
C ARG A 228 -0.69 -10.28 -10.06
N VAL A 229 0.26 -10.70 -9.22
CA VAL A 229 0.14 -10.80 -7.77
C VAL A 229 1.35 -10.15 -7.12
N PHE A 230 1.13 -9.40 -6.03
CA PHE A 230 2.21 -8.77 -5.27
C PHE A 230 2.56 -9.55 -4.01
N ILE A 231 3.86 -9.67 -3.75
CA ILE A 231 4.44 -10.00 -2.46
C ILE A 231 5.05 -8.70 -1.92
N THR A 232 4.45 -8.13 -0.88
CA THR A 232 4.95 -6.89 -0.28
C THR A 232 5.38 -7.14 1.16
N HIS A 233 6.60 -6.75 1.53
CA HIS A 233 7.13 -7.03 2.86
C HIS A 233 7.96 -5.89 3.44
N SER A 234 8.02 -5.81 4.79
CA SER A 234 8.77 -4.82 5.56
C SER A 234 10.03 -5.43 6.19
N GLY A 235 10.88 -6.09 5.36
CA GLY A 235 12.11 -6.70 5.86
C GLY A 235 11.92 -8.10 6.43
N CYS A 236 11.16 -8.95 5.75
CA CYS A 236 11.10 -10.38 6.03
C CYS A 236 12.42 -11.07 5.71
N ASP A 237 12.64 -12.24 6.34
CA ASP A 237 13.70 -13.15 6.00
C ASP A 237 13.61 -13.53 4.50
N PRO A 238 14.69 -13.39 3.72
CA PRO A 238 14.70 -13.72 2.31
C PRO A 238 14.23 -15.15 1.99
N GLU A 239 14.55 -16.13 2.86
CA GLU A 239 14.10 -17.52 2.67
C GLU A 239 12.57 -17.63 2.76
N VAL A 240 11.95 -16.85 3.64
CA VAL A 240 10.49 -16.83 3.79
C VAL A 240 9.82 -16.17 2.58
N VAL A 241 10.40 -15.08 2.07
CA VAL A 241 9.92 -14.40 0.87
C VAL A 241 10.00 -15.35 -0.33
N GLU A 242 11.12 -16.07 -0.46
CA GLU A 242 11.33 -17.04 -1.56
C GLU A 242 10.36 -18.22 -1.48
N GLN A 243 10.02 -18.72 -0.30
CA GLN A 243 8.99 -19.76 -0.14
C GLN A 243 7.63 -19.27 -0.66
N VAL A 244 7.24 -18.03 -0.35
CA VAL A 244 6.00 -17.42 -0.85
C VAL A 244 6.05 -17.27 -2.37
N ARG A 245 7.17 -16.77 -2.91
CA ARG A 245 7.37 -16.63 -4.36
C ARG A 245 7.28 -17.98 -5.08
N THR A 246 7.99 -18.99 -4.58
CA THR A 246 7.97 -20.35 -5.12
C THR A 246 6.56 -20.90 -5.15
N TYR A 247 5.80 -20.75 -4.07
CA TYR A 247 4.42 -21.19 -4.03
C TYR A 247 3.55 -20.49 -5.07
N LEU A 248 3.57 -19.17 -5.13
CA LEU A 248 2.76 -18.40 -6.10
C LEU A 248 3.14 -18.72 -7.54
N THR A 249 4.43 -18.90 -7.82
CA THR A 249 4.92 -19.29 -9.15
C THR A 249 4.49 -20.73 -9.51
N SER A 250 4.50 -21.65 -8.53
CA SER A 250 4.09 -23.05 -8.74
C SER A 250 2.61 -23.23 -9.12
N LEU A 251 1.77 -22.23 -8.84
CA LEU A 251 0.37 -22.23 -9.29
C LEU A 251 0.25 -22.16 -10.83
N ASN A 252 1.31 -21.72 -11.53
CA ASN A 252 1.31 -21.53 -13.00
C ASN A 252 0.08 -20.72 -13.49
N TYR A 253 -0.31 -19.73 -12.72
CA TYR A 253 -1.55 -19.00 -12.91
C TYR A 253 -1.34 -17.52 -13.19
N PHE A 254 -0.32 -16.90 -12.57
CA PHE A 254 -0.04 -15.48 -12.70
C PHE A 254 1.01 -15.21 -13.79
N ASP A 255 0.77 -14.22 -14.63
CA ASP A 255 1.74 -13.72 -15.62
C ASP A 255 2.94 -13.07 -14.93
N ALA A 256 2.71 -12.42 -13.78
CA ALA A 256 3.77 -11.81 -12.97
C ALA A 256 3.55 -12.00 -11.46
N VAL A 257 4.57 -12.52 -10.78
CA VAL A 257 4.71 -12.53 -9.32
C VAL A 257 5.72 -11.44 -8.95
N ILE A 258 5.24 -10.33 -8.42
CA ILE A 258 6.02 -9.11 -8.21
C ILE A 258 6.32 -8.93 -6.73
N GLU A 259 7.62 -8.85 -6.38
CA GLU A 259 8.05 -8.51 -5.03
C GLU A 259 8.27 -7.01 -4.91
N THR A 260 7.80 -6.43 -3.80
CA THR A 260 8.05 -5.04 -3.42
C THR A 260 8.38 -4.91 -1.94
N ARG A 261 9.02 -3.78 -1.59
CA ARG A 261 9.31 -3.40 -0.21
C ARG A 261 8.30 -2.35 0.25
N ALA A 262 7.74 -2.57 1.43
CA ALA A 262 6.91 -1.58 2.09
C ALA A 262 7.71 -0.30 2.38
N GLY A 263 7.15 0.86 2.03
CA GLY A 263 7.72 2.17 2.34
C GLY A 263 7.71 2.47 3.85
N GLY A 264 8.26 3.61 4.22
CA GLY A 264 8.41 4.02 5.62
C GLY A 264 7.06 4.17 6.32
N VAL A 265 6.07 4.76 5.65
CA VAL A 265 4.73 4.96 6.25
C VAL A 265 4.06 3.62 6.56
N ILE A 266 4.03 2.70 5.62
CA ILE A 266 3.47 1.36 5.85
C ILE A 266 4.26 0.63 6.93
N SER A 267 5.59 0.69 6.92
CA SER A 267 6.47 0.08 7.90
C SER A 267 6.28 0.63 9.32
N CYS A 268 6.02 1.94 9.48
CA CYS A 268 5.69 2.55 10.77
C CYS A 268 4.46 1.91 11.45
N HIS A 269 3.50 1.44 10.66
CA HIS A 269 2.26 0.85 11.19
C HIS A 269 2.30 -0.67 11.24
N CYS A 270 2.96 -1.34 10.29
CA CYS A 270 2.98 -2.80 10.22
C CYS A 270 4.14 -3.43 11.01
N GLY A 271 5.24 -2.70 11.18
CA GLY A 271 6.44 -3.19 11.83
C GLY A 271 7.30 -4.10 10.96
N PRO A 272 8.50 -4.50 11.46
CA PRO A 272 9.40 -5.40 10.75
C PRO A 272 8.81 -6.80 10.61
N GLY A 273 9.28 -7.55 9.60
CA GLY A 273 8.87 -8.92 9.37
C GLY A 273 7.45 -9.12 8.83
N THR A 274 6.72 -8.04 8.52
CA THR A 274 5.40 -8.12 7.90
C THR A 274 5.50 -8.55 6.46
N LEU A 275 4.65 -9.48 6.02
CA LEU A 275 4.51 -9.87 4.62
C LEU A 275 3.04 -9.99 4.25
N GLY A 276 2.69 -9.41 3.10
CA GLY A 276 1.38 -9.47 2.47
C GLY A 276 1.41 -10.06 1.07
N VAL A 277 0.29 -10.67 0.68
CA VAL A 277 -0.01 -11.10 -0.69
C VAL A 277 -1.25 -10.34 -1.14
N LEU A 278 -1.11 -9.58 -2.24
CA LEU A 278 -2.14 -8.65 -2.70
C LEU A 278 -2.45 -8.89 -4.17
N PHE A 279 -3.73 -8.93 -4.51
CA PHE A 279 -4.23 -9.24 -5.86
C PHE A 279 -5.63 -8.66 -6.07
N ILE A 280 -6.12 -8.70 -7.31
CA ILE A 280 -7.50 -8.33 -7.67
C ILE A 280 -8.25 -9.61 -8.04
N LEU A 281 -9.45 -9.82 -7.51
CA LEU A 281 -10.32 -10.92 -7.94
C LEU A 281 -10.88 -10.67 -9.35
N LYS A 282 -11.22 -11.73 -10.05
CA LYS A 282 -12.13 -11.64 -11.20
C LYS A 282 -13.53 -11.22 -10.73
N GLU A 283 -14.28 -10.60 -11.61
CA GLU A 283 -15.69 -10.28 -11.40
C GLU A 283 -16.55 -11.55 -11.24
#